data_e66df68bad711d828a705b86c580367e
#
_entry.id   e66df68bad711d828a705b86c580367e
#
_cell.length_a   1.000
_cell.length_b   1.000
_cell.length_c   1.000
_cell.angle_alpha   90.00
_cell.angle_beta   90.00
_cell.angle_gamma   90.00
#
_symmetry.space_group_name_H-M   'P 1'
#
loop_
_entity.id
_entity.type
_entity.pdbx_description
1 polymer ?
#
loop_
_entity_poly.entity_id
_entity_poly.type
_entity_poly.pdbx_seq_one_letter_code
_entity_poly.pdbx_strand_id
1 'polypeptide(L)'
;SVTTLTAPRGRGKSAALGLCLAAAVATGYASIFVTAPAVDNVATVFEFLLKGLEALHYDEKTDYEVLKHKTESGVDVPARVDVFQAQDSGPTTRQVVQYVSPSDSHRLAHAELVIVDEAAALPLPVVEKLLGPYVVFLASTVTGYEGTGRALQLKLLAKLRKAHARRAVTDAAAEASASVEGNSQQKKGQQKVHEQRWAKASEAAKASGGAKSTLRELTLEAPVRY
;
A
#
# COMPACT_ATOMS: atom_id res chain seq x y z
N SER A 1 3.69 -0.53 8.27
CA SER A 1 3.65 0.93 8.46
C SER A 1 2.40 1.53 7.80
N VAL A 2 1.92 2.67 8.32
CA VAL A 2 0.74 3.36 7.79
C VAL A 2 1.11 4.81 7.47
N THR A 3 0.78 5.25 6.26
CA THR A 3 0.92 6.65 5.84
C THR A 3 -0.45 7.18 5.47
N THR A 4 -0.85 8.31 6.04
CA THR A 4 -2.10 8.99 5.68
C THR A 4 -1.81 10.20 4.82
N LEU A 5 -2.54 10.36 3.72
CA LEU A 5 -2.46 11.48 2.80
C LEU A 5 -3.79 12.23 2.82
N THR A 6 -3.77 13.45 3.28
CA THR A 6 -4.97 14.29 3.38
C THR A 6 -4.84 15.53 2.52
N ALA A 7 -5.91 15.89 1.81
CA ALA A 7 -5.96 17.13 1.06
C ALA A 7 -7.41 17.50 0.70
N PRO A 8 -7.70 18.75 0.42
CA PRO A 8 -8.95 19.15 -0.22
C PRO A 8 -9.17 18.45 -1.57
N ARG A 9 -10.41 18.46 -2.06
CA ARG A 9 -10.74 17.90 -3.38
C ARG A 9 -9.95 18.62 -4.49
N GLY A 10 -9.53 17.88 -5.52
CA GLY A 10 -8.79 18.44 -6.66
C GLY A 10 -7.32 18.77 -6.40
N ARG A 11 -6.72 18.27 -5.33
CA ARG A 11 -5.31 18.50 -4.97
C ARG A 11 -4.36 17.38 -5.41
N GLY A 12 -4.80 16.50 -6.30
CA GLY A 12 -3.94 15.48 -6.90
C GLY A 12 -3.63 14.26 -6.02
N LYS A 13 -4.44 13.95 -4.99
CA LYS A 13 -4.24 12.76 -4.14
C LYS A 13 -4.14 11.47 -4.95
N SER A 14 -5.16 11.19 -5.77
CA SER A 14 -5.20 9.96 -6.57
C SER A 14 -4.06 9.90 -7.58
N ALA A 15 -3.66 11.06 -8.15
CA ALA A 15 -2.49 11.16 -9.02
C ALA A 15 -1.19 10.83 -8.26
N ALA A 16 -1.00 11.40 -7.07
CA ALA A 16 0.15 11.11 -6.23
C ALA A 16 0.21 9.62 -5.83
N LEU A 17 -0.94 9.01 -5.53
CA LEU A 17 -1.02 7.57 -5.25
C LEU A 17 -0.63 6.73 -6.47
N GLY A 18 -1.09 7.09 -7.68
CA GLY A 18 -0.73 6.40 -8.91
C GLY A 18 0.78 6.45 -9.18
N LEU A 19 1.41 7.62 -9.02
CA LEU A 19 2.86 7.76 -9.15
C LEU A 19 3.62 6.99 -8.06
N CYS A 20 3.10 6.94 -6.82
CA CYS A 20 3.65 6.09 -5.76
C CYS A 20 3.59 4.60 -6.12
N LEU A 21 2.53 4.16 -6.81
CA LEU A 21 2.43 2.77 -7.30
C LEU A 21 3.51 2.46 -8.34
N ALA A 22 3.73 3.35 -9.30
CA ALA A 22 4.80 3.18 -10.30
C ALA A 22 6.18 3.09 -9.62
N ALA A 23 6.46 3.94 -8.64
CA ALA A 23 7.68 3.88 -7.85
C ALA A 23 7.79 2.58 -7.03
N ALA A 24 6.67 2.07 -6.47
CA ALA A 24 6.65 0.80 -5.76
C ALA A 24 6.96 -0.38 -6.69
N VAL A 25 6.40 -0.39 -7.90
CA VAL A 25 6.76 -1.37 -8.94
C VAL A 25 8.25 -1.30 -9.25
N ALA A 26 8.79 -0.12 -9.53
CA ALA A 26 10.22 0.08 -9.85
C ALA A 26 11.14 -0.34 -8.69
N THR A 27 10.69 -0.25 -7.44
CA THR A 27 11.45 -0.68 -6.25
C THR A 27 11.25 -2.16 -5.90
N GLY A 28 10.47 -2.92 -6.68
CA GLY A 28 10.39 -4.37 -6.59
C GLY A 28 9.26 -4.92 -5.73
N TYR A 29 8.27 -4.11 -5.34
CA TYR A 29 7.06 -4.63 -4.69
C TYR A 29 6.31 -5.57 -5.63
N ALA A 30 6.06 -6.81 -5.20
CA ALA A 30 5.47 -7.83 -6.06
C ALA A 30 3.94 -7.93 -5.96
N SER A 31 3.38 -7.66 -4.78
CA SER A 31 1.96 -7.83 -4.50
C SER A 31 1.36 -6.54 -3.94
N ILE A 32 0.76 -5.75 -4.83
CA ILE A 32 0.22 -4.43 -4.54
C ILE A 32 -1.30 -4.43 -4.74
N PHE A 33 -2.03 -3.93 -3.77
CA PHE A 33 -3.48 -3.82 -3.83
C PHE A 33 -3.93 -2.37 -3.72
N VAL A 34 -4.94 -2.04 -4.54
CA VAL A 34 -5.62 -0.75 -4.51
C VAL A 34 -7.07 -0.98 -4.14
N THR A 35 -7.60 -0.24 -3.21
CA THR A 35 -9.01 -0.31 -2.80
C THR A 35 -9.60 1.09 -2.67
N ALA A 36 -10.88 1.19 -2.96
CA ALA A 36 -11.67 2.41 -2.88
C ALA A 36 -13.16 2.02 -2.71
N PRO A 37 -14.07 2.92 -2.36
CA PRO A 37 -15.50 2.62 -2.22
C PRO A 37 -16.10 1.93 -3.43
N ALA A 38 -15.71 2.31 -4.64
CA ALA A 38 -16.11 1.68 -5.89
C ALA A 38 -14.92 1.58 -6.85
N VAL A 39 -14.99 0.68 -7.83
CA VAL A 39 -13.94 0.51 -8.85
C VAL A 39 -13.75 1.77 -9.70
N ASP A 40 -14.80 2.55 -9.93
CA ASP A 40 -14.73 3.82 -10.67
C ASP A 40 -13.79 4.83 -9.99
N ASN A 41 -13.70 4.81 -8.66
CA ASN A 41 -12.85 5.71 -7.90
C ASN A 41 -11.35 5.49 -8.15
N VAL A 42 -10.94 4.28 -8.58
CA VAL A 42 -9.52 3.99 -8.82
C VAL A 42 -9.05 4.31 -10.24
N ALA A 43 -9.95 4.74 -11.14
CA ALA A 43 -9.61 5.05 -12.52
C ALA A 43 -8.42 6.02 -12.63
N THR A 44 -8.48 7.14 -11.90
CA THR A 44 -7.39 8.14 -11.86
C THR A 44 -6.10 7.57 -11.25
N VAL A 45 -6.19 6.71 -10.23
CA VAL A 45 -5.01 6.08 -9.63
C VAL A 45 -4.30 5.20 -10.66
N PHE A 46 -5.05 4.37 -11.39
CA PHE A 46 -4.48 3.53 -12.44
C PHE A 46 -3.98 4.34 -13.64
N GLU A 47 -4.67 5.40 -14.04
CA GLU A 47 -4.20 6.31 -15.09
C GLU A 47 -2.80 6.86 -14.76
N PHE A 48 -2.60 7.36 -13.54
CA PHE A 48 -1.30 7.89 -13.12
C PHE A 48 -0.27 6.81 -12.84
N LEU A 49 -0.67 5.60 -12.47
CA LEU A 49 0.22 4.44 -12.45
C LEU A 49 0.80 4.19 -13.85
N LEU A 50 -0.05 4.13 -14.88
CA LEU A 50 0.39 3.89 -16.26
C LEU A 50 1.31 5.01 -16.76
N LYS A 51 0.95 6.28 -16.54
CA LYS A 51 1.84 7.43 -16.85
C LYS A 51 3.16 7.36 -16.10
N GLY A 52 3.16 6.89 -14.86
CA GLY A 52 4.38 6.69 -14.09
C GLY A 52 5.26 5.55 -14.62
N LEU A 53 4.65 4.44 -15.07
CA LEU A 53 5.38 3.35 -15.71
C LEU A 53 5.99 3.80 -17.04
N GLU A 54 5.23 4.52 -17.86
CA GLU A 54 5.73 5.12 -19.11
C GLU A 54 6.91 6.06 -18.87
N ALA A 55 6.82 6.94 -17.86
CA ALA A 55 7.90 7.83 -17.47
C ALA A 55 9.16 7.10 -16.96
N LEU A 56 9.00 5.88 -16.47
CA LEU A 56 10.05 4.97 -16.05
C LEU A 56 10.53 4.04 -17.18
N HIS A 57 10.08 4.30 -18.43
CA HIS A 57 10.43 3.54 -19.64
C HIS A 57 9.95 2.08 -19.65
N TYR A 58 8.81 1.79 -19.02
CA TYR A 58 8.11 0.53 -19.18
C TYR A 58 7.18 0.60 -20.38
N ASP A 59 7.25 -0.37 -21.28
CA ASP A 59 6.42 -0.46 -22.47
C ASP A 59 5.21 -1.37 -22.25
N GLU A 60 4.01 -0.89 -22.64
CA GLU A 60 2.81 -1.73 -22.65
C GLU A 60 2.97 -2.91 -23.61
N LYS A 61 2.51 -4.09 -23.24
CA LYS A 61 2.62 -5.40 -23.92
C LYS A 61 3.97 -6.08 -23.81
N THR A 62 5.08 -5.38 -23.65
CA THR A 62 6.39 -5.96 -23.44
C THR A 62 6.70 -6.14 -21.96
N ASP A 63 6.51 -5.07 -21.19
CA ASP A 63 6.88 -5.02 -19.78
C ASP A 63 5.66 -5.09 -18.86
N TYR A 64 4.47 -4.72 -19.36
CA TYR A 64 3.24 -4.85 -18.58
C TYR A 64 2.00 -5.06 -19.43
N GLU A 65 0.97 -5.64 -18.81
CA GLU A 65 -0.38 -5.79 -19.35
C GLU A 65 -1.41 -5.13 -18.45
N VAL A 66 -2.43 -4.49 -19.07
CA VAL A 66 -3.53 -3.84 -18.37
C VAL A 66 -4.81 -4.66 -18.55
N LEU A 67 -5.37 -5.11 -17.43
CA LEU A 67 -6.69 -5.76 -17.42
C LEU A 67 -7.73 -4.77 -16.92
N LYS A 68 -8.79 -4.62 -17.71
CA LYS A 68 -9.90 -3.72 -17.42
C LYS A 68 -11.05 -4.48 -16.75
N HIS A 69 -11.74 -3.78 -15.87
CA HIS A 69 -12.98 -4.23 -15.26
C HIS A 69 -14.15 -3.40 -15.82
N LYS A 70 -15.22 -4.08 -16.19
CA LYS A 70 -16.43 -3.39 -16.67
C LYS A 70 -17.25 -2.96 -15.48
N THR A 71 -17.49 -1.66 -15.36
CA THR A 71 -18.29 -1.08 -14.29
C THR A 71 -19.78 -1.38 -14.49
N GLU A 72 -20.61 -1.14 -13.47
CA GLU A 72 -22.07 -1.26 -13.59
C GLU A 72 -22.63 -0.32 -14.65
N SER A 73 -21.98 0.83 -14.89
CA SER A 73 -22.33 1.78 -15.96
C SER A 73 -21.88 1.33 -17.36
N GLY A 74 -21.19 0.20 -17.48
CA GLY A 74 -20.69 -0.35 -18.75
C GLY A 74 -19.36 0.24 -19.23
N VAL A 75 -18.71 1.07 -18.42
CA VAL A 75 -17.41 1.68 -18.74
C VAL A 75 -16.28 0.73 -18.35
N ASP A 76 -15.29 0.58 -19.22
CA ASP A 76 -14.10 -0.20 -18.95
C ASP A 76 -13.08 0.63 -18.16
N VAL A 77 -12.80 0.24 -16.91
CA VAL A 77 -11.82 0.89 -16.03
C VAL A 77 -10.62 -0.04 -15.81
N PRO A 78 -9.39 0.44 -15.94
CA PRO A 78 -8.22 -0.34 -15.53
C PRO A 78 -8.35 -0.75 -14.06
N ALA A 79 -8.27 -2.04 -13.79
CA ALA A 79 -8.41 -2.59 -12.43
C ALA A 79 -7.26 -3.51 -12.04
N ARG A 80 -6.40 -3.87 -13.00
CA ARG A 80 -5.22 -4.68 -12.74
C ARG A 80 -4.14 -4.38 -13.76
N VAL A 81 -2.91 -4.31 -13.28
CA VAL A 81 -1.70 -4.21 -14.10
C VAL A 81 -0.75 -5.32 -13.65
N ASP A 82 -0.37 -6.17 -14.58
CA ASP A 82 0.64 -7.21 -14.41
C ASP A 82 1.94 -6.72 -15.04
N VAL A 83 2.99 -6.62 -14.25
CA VAL A 83 4.30 -6.15 -14.71
C VAL A 83 5.28 -7.33 -14.74
N PHE A 84 6.01 -7.47 -15.83
CA PHE A 84 6.96 -8.55 -16.09
C PHE A 84 8.37 -7.96 -16.10
N GLN A 85 9.18 -8.27 -15.11
CA GLN A 85 10.58 -7.88 -15.11
C GLN A 85 11.44 -9.03 -15.61
N ALA A 86 12.06 -8.85 -16.79
CA ALA A 86 13.11 -9.72 -17.26
C ALA A 86 14.33 -9.55 -16.34
N GLN A 87 14.88 -10.66 -15.84
CA GLN A 87 16.15 -10.65 -15.12
C GLN A 87 17.23 -11.19 -16.06
N ASP A 88 18.39 -10.51 -16.13
CA ASP A 88 19.52 -10.87 -17.01
C ASP A 88 20.00 -12.34 -16.86
N SER A 89 19.68 -13.00 -15.76
CA SER A 89 20.13 -14.38 -15.48
C SER A 89 19.15 -15.18 -14.63
N GLY A 90 17.84 -14.91 -14.70
CA GLY A 90 16.84 -15.56 -13.84
C GLY A 90 15.43 -15.64 -14.44
N PRO A 91 14.51 -16.33 -13.76
CA PRO A 91 13.13 -16.37 -14.20
C PRO A 91 12.50 -14.97 -14.12
N THR A 92 11.68 -14.65 -15.12
CA THR A 92 10.87 -13.43 -15.14
C THR A 92 10.07 -13.32 -13.86
N THR A 93 10.23 -12.21 -13.14
CA THR A 93 9.42 -11.94 -11.94
C THR A 93 8.17 -11.16 -12.33
N ARG A 94 7.02 -11.62 -11.83
CA ARG A 94 5.74 -10.95 -12.04
C ARG A 94 5.39 -10.12 -10.84
N GLN A 95 5.10 -8.85 -11.05
CA GLN A 95 4.54 -7.94 -10.08
C GLN A 95 3.08 -7.66 -10.44
N VAL A 96 2.21 -7.52 -9.45
CA VAL A 96 0.78 -7.34 -9.68
C VAL A 96 0.30 -6.13 -8.90
N VAL A 97 -0.31 -5.18 -9.60
CA VAL A 97 -1.09 -4.08 -9.01
C VAL A 97 -2.55 -4.34 -9.34
N GLN A 98 -3.41 -4.57 -8.35
CA GLN A 98 -4.81 -4.89 -8.61
C GLN A 98 -5.78 -4.21 -7.65
N TYR A 99 -6.95 -3.86 -8.18
CA TYR A 99 -8.08 -3.44 -7.38
C TYR A 99 -8.68 -4.61 -6.61
N VAL A 100 -9.03 -4.35 -5.36
CA VAL A 100 -9.79 -5.28 -4.50
C VAL A 100 -10.90 -4.51 -3.83
N SER A 101 -12.11 -5.05 -3.86
CA SER A 101 -13.25 -4.48 -3.13
C SER A 101 -12.93 -4.40 -1.63
N PRO A 102 -13.34 -3.32 -0.94
CA PRO A 102 -13.15 -3.20 0.51
C PRO A 102 -13.76 -4.34 1.33
N SER A 103 -14.77 -5.03 0.78
CA SER A 103 -15.39 -6.21 1.39
C SER A 103 -14.48 -7.45 1.35
N ASP A 104 -13.55 -7.51 0.41
CA ASP A 104 -12.70 -8.67 0.13
C ASP A 104 -11.34 -8.58 0.83
N SER A 105 -11.29 -8.01 2.03
CA SER A 105 -10.06 -7.82 2.82
C SER A 105 -9.28 -9.12 3.07
N HIS A 106 -9.92 -10.29 2.98
CA HIS A 106 -9.25 -11.59 3.09
C HIS A 106 -8.22 -11.85 1.98
N ARG A 107 -8.36 -11.19 0.82
CA ARG A 107 -7.42 -11.30 -0.32
C ARG A 107 -6.09 -10.58 -0.06
N LEU A 108 -6.02 -9.74 0.97
CA LEU A 108 -4.83 -8.97 1.33
C LEU A 108 -3.80 -9.77 2.15
N ALA A 109 -4.01 -11.06 2.37
CA ALA A 109 -3.12 -11.90 3.21
C ALA A 109 -1.65 -11.91 2.72
N HIS A 110 -1.43 -11.75 1.41
CA HIS A 110 -0.10 -11.73 0.79
C HIS A 110 0.29 -10.33 0.27
N ALA A 111 -0.39 -9.28 0.73
CA ALA A 111 -0.08 -7.93 0.33
C ALA A 111 1.27 -7.47 0.88
N GLU A 112 2.03 -6.76 0.06
CA GLU A 112 3.22 -6.01 0.48
C GLU A 112 2.89 -4.52 0.64
N LEU A 113 2.02 -4.01 -0.25
CA LEU A 113 1.54 -2.64 -0.23
C LEU A 113 0.02 -2.60 -0.49
N VAL A 114 -0.68 -1.83 0.31
CA VAL A 114 -2.11 -1.55 0.12
C VAL A 114 -2.33 -0.05 0.06
N ILE A 115 -3.01 0.41 -0.99
CA ILE A 115 -3.47 1.79 -1.15
C ILE A 115 -4.97 1.83 -0.96
N VAL A 116 -5.45 2.72 -0.10
CA VAL A 116 -6.88 2.98 0.13
C VAL A 116 -7.16 4.41 -0.30
N ASP A 117 -7.78 4.59 -1.46
CA ASP A 117 -8.25 5.91 -1.88
C ASP A 117 -9.66 6.18 -1.34
N GLU A 118 -9.95 7.44 -1.09
CA GLU A 118 -11.18 7.90 -0.45
C GLU A 118 -11.54 7.16 0.86
N ALA A 119 -10.55 6.87 1.69
CA ALA A 119 -10.70 6.12 2.94
C ALA A 119 -11.78 6.68 3.88
N ALA A 120 -12.04 7.99 3.85
CA ALA A 120 -13.09 8.63 4.67
C ALA A 120 -14.52 8.27 4.22
N ALA A 121 -14.69 7.79 3.00
CA ALA A 121 -15.98 7.32 2.50
C ALA A 121 -16.29 5.86 2.93
N LEU A 122 -15.29 5.14 3.43
CA LEU A 122 -15.46 3.78 3.93
C LEU A 122 -15.87 3.76 5.41
N PRO A 123 -16.73 2.83 5.83
CA PRO A 123 -17.02 2.61 7.24
C PRO A 123 -15.74 2.26 8.01
N LEU A 124 -15.58 2.82 9.22
CA LEU A 124 -14.38 2.62 10.03
C LEU A 124 -14.03 1.12 10.27
N PRO A 125 -14.99 0.20 10.54
CA PRO A 125 -14.69 -1.22 10.69
C PRO A 125 -14.13 -1.85 9.41
N VAL A 126 -14.48 -1.33 8.23
CA VAL A 126 -13.93 -1.80 6.95
C VAL A 126 -12.48 -1.33 6.81
N VAL A 127 -12.21 -0.05 7.07
CA VAL A 127 -10.84 0.47 7.05
C VAL A 127 -9.93 -0.28 8.03
N GLU A 128 -10.43 -0.61 9.22
CA GLU A 128 -9.69 -1.40 10.21
C GLU A 128 -9.28 -2.79 9.69
N LYS A 129 -10.14 -3.44 8.90
CA LYS A 129 -9.83 -4.74 8.26
C LYS A 129 -8.81 -4.63 7.12
N LEU A 130 -8.67 -3.45 6.52
CA LEU A 130 -7.67 -3.18 5.48
C LEU A 130 -6.28 -2.90 6.06
N LEU A 131 -6.16 -2.77 7.39
CA LEU A 131 -4.86 -2.59 8.05
C LEU A 131 -4.25 -3.97 8.37
N GLY A 132 -3.01 -4.16 7.93
CA GLY A 132 -2.30 -5.42 8.09
C GLY A 132 -0.80 -5.24 8.33
N PRO A 133 -0.02 -6.33 8.28
CA PRO A 133 1.43 -6.32 8.47
C PRO A 133 2.22 -5.78 7.27
N TYR A 134 1.57 -5.18 6.31
CA TYR A 134 2.11 -4.59 5.08
C TYR A 134 2.18 -3.05 5.18
N VAL A 135 2.72 -2.43 4.15
CA VAL A 135 2.70 -0.95 4.02
C VAL A 135 1.32 -0.51 3.59
N VAL A 136 0.76 0.51 4.24
CA VAL A 136 -0.57 1.04 3.92
C VAL A 136 -0.50 2.54 3.66
N PHE A 137 -1.07 2.97 2.53
CA PHE A 137 -1.36 4.37 2.25
C PHE A 137 -2.86 4.60 2.30
N LEU A 138 -3.30 5.55 3.11
CA LEU A 138 -4.70 5.96 3.24
C LEU A 138 -4.85 7.37 2.71
N ALA A 139 -5.52 7.56 1.57
CA ALA A 139 -5.86 8.88 1.09
C ALA A 139 -7.28 9.26 1.49
N SER A 140 -7.45 10.51 1.89
CA SER A 140 -8.73 11.03 2.33
C SER A 140 -8.91 12.48 1.93
N THR A 141 -10.12 12.83 1.49
CA THR A 141 -10.48 14.20 1.20
C THR A 141 -10.91 14.91 2.49
N VAL A 142 -10.29 16.05 2.77
CA VAL A 142 -10.74 16.95 3.83
C VAL A 142 -11.84 17.83 3.26
N THR A 143 -13.08 17.53 3.59
CA THR A 143 -14.23 18.35 3.19
C THR A 143 -14.44 19.46 4.23
N GLY A 144 -14.34 20.72 3.81
CA GLY A 144 -14.29 21.88 4.71
C GLY A 144 -15.59 22.22 5.44
N TYR A 145 -16.76 21.72 5.01
CA TYR A 145 -18.05 22.19 5.50
C TYR A 145 -19.00 21.10 6.03
N GLU A 146 -18.80 19.83 5.73
CA GLU A 146 -19.68 18.77 6.23
C GLU A 146 -19.00 18.00 7.37
N GLY A 147 -19.46 18.21 8.58
CA GLY A 147 -18.86 17.72 9.83
C GLY A 147 -18.70 16.19 9.96
N THR A 148 -19.32 15.40 9.08
CA THR A 148 -19.29 13.92 9.13
C THR A 148 -17.97 13.34 8.66
N GLY A 149 -17.41 13.80 7.54
CA GLY A 149 -16.14 13.29 6.99
C GLY A 149 -14.94 13.63 7.89
N ARG A 150 -14.90 14.86 8.42
CA ARG A 150 -13.83 15.29 9.33
C ARG A 150 -13.88 14.56 10.68
N ALA A 151 -15.07 14.31 11.22
CA ALA A 151 -15.23 13.57 12.47
C ALA A 151 -14.80 12.10 12.31
N LEU A 152 -15.13 11.46 11.17
CA LEU A 152 -14.71 10.10 10.88
C LEU A 152 -13.19 10.01 10.70
N GLN A 153 -12.59 10.97 9.98
CA GLN A 153 -11.14 11.05 9.78
C GLN A 153 -10.41 11.25 11.11
N LEU A 154 -10.87 12.15 11.97
CA LEU A 154 -10.27 12.35 13.29
C LEU A 154 -10.38 11.11 14.17
N LYS A 155 -11.51 10.39 14.12
CA LYS A 155 -11.69 9.11 14.83
C LYS A 155 -10.74 8.03 14.29
N LEU A 156 -10.61 7.93 12.95
CA LEU A 156 -9.68 7.00 12.30
C LEU A 156 -8.24 7.29 12.71
N LEU A 157 -7.79 8.54 12.59
CA LEU A 157 -6.44 8.95 12.99
C LEU A 157 -6.19 8.71 14.48
N ALA A 158 -7.14 9.05 15.35
CA ALA A 158 -7.02 8.79 16.79
C ALA A 158 -6.90 7.29 17.09
N LYS A 159 -7.66 6.44 16.41
CA LYS A 159 -7.54 4.97 16.53
C LYS A 159 -6.21 4.45 16.00
N LEU A 160 -5.76 4.93 14.84
CA LEU A 160 -4.45 4.57 14.29
C LEU A 160 -3.32 4.95 15.25
N ARG A 161 -3.33 6.16 15.81
CA ARG A 161 -2.34 6.60 16.80
C ARG A 161 -2.36 5.71 18.05
N LYS A 162 -3.55 5.35 18.56
CA LYS A 162 -3.67 4.42 19.70
C LYS A 162 -3.18 3.01 19.36
N ALA A 163 -3.49 2.48 18.19
CA ALA A 163 -3.03 1.18 17.75
C ALA A 163 -1.50 1.14 17.60
N HIS A 164 -0.92 2.20 17.04
CA HIS A 164 0.53 2.37 16.94
C HIS A 164 1.21 2.44 18.31
N ALA A 165 0.67 3.23 19.23
CA ALA A 165 1.21 3.35 20.58
C ALA A 165 1.19 1.99 21.31
N ARG A 166 0.10 1.21 21.17
CA ARG A 166 0.02 -0.14 21.75
C ARG A 166 1.04 -1.11 21.16
N ARG A 167 1.22 -1.11 19.82
CA ARG A 167 2.22 -1.96 19.16
C ARG A 167 3.64 -1.59 19.58
N ALA A 168 3.96 -0.30 19.67
CA ALA A 168 5.26 0.16 20.12
C ALA A 168 5.59 -0.33 21.55
N VAL A 169 4.59 -0.40 22.43
CA VAL A 169 4.74 -0.93 23.79
C VAL A 169 4.93 -2.45 23.79
N THR A 170 4.17 -3.19 22.95
CA THR A 170 4.34 -4.66 22.83
C THR A 170 5.65 -5.04 22.18
N ASP A 171 6.11 -4.30 21.16
CA ASP A 171 7.39 -4.54 20.49
C ASP A 171 8.57 -4.25 21.47
N ALA A 172 8.50 -3.18 22.24
CA ALA A 172 9.49 -2.87 23.28
C ALA A 172 9.52 -3.92 24.41
N ALA A 173 8.37 -4.46 24.78
CA ALA A 173 8.27 -5.53 25.78
C ALA A 173 8.83 -6.87 25.22
N ALA A 174 8.61 -7.16 23.94
CA ALA A 174 9.16 -8.34 23.26
C ALA A 174 10.67 -8.25 23.09
N GLU A 175 11.22 -7.08 22.76
CA GLU A 175 12.66 -6.85 22.71
C GLU A 175 13.32 -6.98 24.10
N ALA A 176 12.66 -6.52 25.15
CA ALA A 176 13.14 -6.67 26.53
C ALA A 176 13.13 -8.13 27.01
N SER A 177 12.17 -8.96 26.56
CA SER A 177 12.13 -10.38 26.88
C SER A 177 13.09 -11.24 26.06
N ALA A 178 13.38 -10.84 24.80
CA ALA A 178 14.32 -11.56 23.94
C ALA A 178 15.79 -11.43 24.39
N SER A 179 16.12 -10.42 25.18
CA SER A 179 17.46 -10.23 25.73
C SER A 179 17.79 -11.12 26.91
N VAL A 180 16.85 -11.94 27.40
CA VAL A 180 17.05 -12.84 28.60
C VAL A 180 17.19 -14.31 28.24
N GLU A 181 16.84 -14.77 27.04
CA GLU A 181 16.97 -16.17 26.62
C GLU A 181 17.92 -16.33 25.42
N GLY A 182 19.21 -16.34 25.75
CA GLY A 182 20.27 -16.83 24.84
C GLY A 182 20.67 -18.25 25.29
N ASN A 183 20.00 -19.29 24.84
CA ASN A 183 20.63 -20.58 24.51
C ASN A 183 19.60 -21.66 24.14
N SER A 184 19.64 -22.17 22.93
CA SER A 184 19.68 -23.57 22.56
C SER A 184 19.26 -23.88 21.13
N GLN A 185 20.09 -24.57 20.51
CA GLN A 185 20.30 -25.23 19.21
C GLN A 185 19.13 -25.85 18.47
N GLN A 186 19.23 -25.72 17.14
CA GLN A 186 19.04 -26.69 16.05
C GLN A 186 17.63 -27.22 15.73
N LYS A 187 17.14 -26.90 14.51
CA LYS A 187 16.80 -27.92 13.51
C LYS A 187 16.79 -27.35 12.07
N LYS A 188 17.44 -28.09 11.19
CA LYS A 188 17.77 -27.82 9.79
C LYS A 188 16.59 -28.09 8.84
N GLY A 189 16.57 -27.33 7.71
CA GLY A 189 16.37 -27.94 6.41
C GLY A 189 15.09 -27.56 5.66
N GLN A 190 15.25 -26.91 4.51
CA GLN A 190 14.29 -26.74 3.40
C GLN A 190 13.36 -25.50 3.38
N GLN A 191 13.91 -24.32 3.68
CA GLN A 191 13.24 -23.02 3.40
C GLN A 191 14.20 -21.95 2.86
N LYS A 192 15.31 -22.35 2.26
CA LYS A 192 16.45 -21.44 2.02
C LYS A 192 16.31 -20.42 0.87
N VAL A 193 15.37 -20.54 -0.03
CA VAL A 193 15.30 -19.63 -1.20
C VAL A 193 14.35 -18.43 -0.97
N HIS A 194 13.28 -18.64 -0.21
CA HIS A 194 12.36 -17.57 0.16
C HIS A 194 12.94 -16.67 1.27
N GLU A 195 13.70 -17.26 2.19
CA GLU A 195 14.37 -16.54 3.28
C GLU A 195 15.51 -15.62 2.82
N GLN A 196 16.25 -15.96 1.75
CA GLN A 196 17.34 -15.11 1.27
C GLN A 196 16.85 -13.82 0.60
N ARG A 197 15.70 -13.85 -0.05
CA ARG A 197 15.08 -12.64 -0.64
C ARG A 197 14.46 -11.73 0.43
N TRP A 198 13.82 -12.34 1.41
CA TRP A 198 13.29 -11.66 2.57
C TRP A 198 14.41 -11.10 3.47
N ALA A 199 15.52 -11.83 3.61
CA ALA A 199 16.70 -11.38 4.34
C ALA A 199 17.36 -10.15 3.67
N LYS A 200 17.51 -10.12 2.33
CA LYS A 200 18.05 -8.95 1.62
C LYS A 200 17.15 -7.72 1.72
N ALA A 201 15.83 -7.90 1.60
CA ALA A 201 14.87 -6.80 1.80
C ALA A 201 14.84 -6.35 3.28
N SER A 202 15.00 -7.27 4.24
CA SER A 202 15.08 -6.96 5.66
C SER A 202 16.44 -6.37 6.07
N GLU A 203 17.53 -6.71 5.38
CA GLU A 203 18.84 -6.07 5.59
C GLU A 203 18.87 -4.65 5.05
N ALA A 204 18.28 -4.39 3.90
CA ALA A 204 18.08 -3.02 3.39
C ALA A 204 17.16 -2.20 4.33
N ALA A 205 16.14 -2.83 4.91
CA ALA A 205 15.29 -2.21 5.92
C ALA A 205 15.96 -2.07 7.30
N LYS A 206 16.88 -2.97 7.67
CA LYS A 206 17.70 -2.88 8.90
C LYS A 206 18.83 -1.85 8.79
N ALA A 207 19.39 -1.63 7.60
CA ALA A 207 20.34 -0.54 7.34
C ALA A 207 19.69 0.86 7.48
N SER A 208 18.34 0.95 7.42
CA SER A 208 17.57 2.17 7.70
C SER A 208 17.08 2.30 9.15
N GLY A 209 17.67 1.56 10.10
CA GLY A 209 17.29 1.59 11.53
C GLY A 209 15.91 0.99 11.76
N GLY A 210 15.86 -0.15 12.41
CA GLY A 210 14.74 -1.05 12.75
C GLY A 210 13.35 -0.60 12.34
N ALA A 211 12.62 -1.45 11.62
CA ALA A 211 11.27 -1.17 11.12
C ALA A 211 10.26 -0.99 12.27
N LYS A 212 10.36 0.11 12.98
CA LYS A 212 9.33 0.56 13.92
C LYS A 212 8.08 0.81 13.09
N SER A 213 6.98 0.17 13.48
CA SER A 213 5.66 0.49 12.95
C SER A 213 5.47 2.00 13.01
N THR A 214 5.50 2.69 11.85
CA THR A 214 5.45 4.15 11.80
C THR A 214 4.11 4.61 11.26
N LEU A 215 3.49 5.54 11.95
CA LEU A 215 2.38 6.32 11.40
C LEU A 215 2.95 7.63 10.88
N ARG A 216 2.74 7.92 9.59
CA ARG A 216 3.10 9.18 8.94
C ARG A 216 1.85 9.90 8.48
N GLU A 217 1.79 11.19 8.70
CA GLU A 217 0.68 12.03 8.25
C GLU A 217 1.22 13.06 7.26
N LEU A 218 0.67 13.07 6.05
CA LEU A 218 1.02 13.98 4.98
C LEU A 218 -0.20 14.80 4.58
N THR A 219 -0.01 16.08 4.30
CA THR A 219 -1.06 16.98 3.82
C THR A 219 -0.60 17.67 2.53
N LEU A 220 -1.44 17.62 1.49
CA LEU A 220 -1.22 18.37 0.26
C LEU A 220 -1.98 19.70 0.35
N GLU A 221 -1.27 20.81 0.43
CA GLU A 221 -1.85 22.16 0.55
C GLU A 221 -1.85 22.92 -0.76
N ALA A 222 -0.77 22.80 -1.56
CA ALA A 222 -0.66 23.48 -2.83
C ALA A 222 -1.59 22.87 -3.91
N PRO A 223 -2.33 23.69 -4.67
CA PRO A 223 -3.08 23.20 -5.82
C PRO A 223 -2.11 22.79 -6.95
N VAL A 224 -2.21 21.57 -7.41
CA VAL A 224 -1.64 21.18 -8.71
C VAL A 224 -2.61 21.70 -9.76
N ARG A 225 -2.27 22.80 -10.43
CA ARG A 225 -3.01 23.31 -11.59
C ARG A 225 -2.21 22.88 -12.82
N TYR A 226 -2.85 22.17 -13.68
CA TYR A 226 -2.43 21.96 -15.04
C TYR A 226 -3.09 23.01 -15.93
#